data_2fa3b38623f35f042c23bfcb646c12cd
#
_entry.id   2fa3b38623f35f042c23bfcb646c12cd
#
_cell.length_a   1.000
_cell.length_b   1.000
_cell.length_c   1.000
_cell.angle_alpha   90.00
_cell.angle_beta   90.00
_cell.angle_gamma   90.00
#
_symmetry.space_group_name_H-M   'P 1'
#
loop_
_entity.id
_entity.type
_entity.pdbx_description
1 polymer ?
#
loop_
_entity_poly.entity_id
_entity_poly.type
_entity_poly.pdbx_seq_one_letter_code
_entity_poly.pdbx_strand_id
1 'polypeptide(L)'
;TDRKLSSKHVKVGVLSTFEHRSFELADIPMVFKPSTDLAILNFICHHIITTGKVNQDFVNKHVNFKKGETDIGFGLRPTHPLEQKATSNGYPGADGKPKGDTGKATPMTFEEFKKFVADYPVEKVAKLSGVPAKDLIAMAELYADPKVKCVSFWTMGFNQHTRGTWVNNMIYNVHLLVGKISEPGNSPFSL
;
A
#
# COMPACT_ATOMS: atom_id res chain seq x y z
N THR A 1 4.20 3.29 -22.63
CA THR A 1 3.39 2.72 -23.74
C THR A 1 4.28 2.04 -24.76
N ASP A 2 5.20 2.73 -25.38
CA ASP A 2 6.05 2.19 -26.47
C ASP A 2 6.85 0.96 -26.05
N ARG A 3 7.43 0.97 -24.85
CA ARG A 3 8.12 -0.19 -24.30
C ARG A 3 7.22 -1.41 -24.11
N LYS A 4 5.99 -1.20 -23.65
CA LYS A 4 5.02 -2.29 -23.52
C LYS A 4 4.66 -2.88 -24.87
N LEU A 5 4.45 -2.04 -25.87
CA LEU A 5 4.09 -2.47 -27.22
C LEU A 5 5.26 -3.14 -27.95
N SER A 6 6.49 -2.69 -27.69
CA SER A 6 7.71 -3.20 -28.35
C SER A 6 8.38 -4.37 -27.62
N SER A 7 7.98 -4.72 -26.40
CA SER A 7 8.63 -5.77 -25.62
C SER A 7 7.62 -6.67 -24.88
N LYS A 8 7.66 -7.97 -25.21
CA LYS A 8 6.86 -9.00 -24.53
C LYS A 8 7.25 -9.20 -23.07
N HIS A 9 8.42 -8.72 -22.66
CA HIS A 9 8.93 -8.86 -21.28
C HIS A 9 8.40 -7.78 -20.33
N VAL A 10 7.91 -6.68 -20.86
CA VAL A 10 7.32 -5.61 -20.04
C VAL A 10 5.89 -5.97 -19.66
N LYS A 11 5.64 -6.09 -18.37
CA LYS A 11 4.31 -6.32 -17.82
C LYS A 11 3.75 -5.03 -17.23
N VAL A 12 2.44 -4.86 -17.37
CA VAL A 12 1.70 -3.71 -16.83
C VAL A 12 0.59 -4.21 -15.94
N GLY A 13 0.64 -3.85 -14.67
CA GLY A 13 -0.47 -4.00 -13.74
C GLY A 13 -1.20 -2.66 -13.61
N VAL A 14 -2.51 -2.68 -13.69
CA VAL A 14 -3.35 -1.48 -13.54
C VAL A 14 -4.38 -1.73 -12.44
N LEU A 15 -4.36 -0.84 -11.44
CA LEU A 15 -5.32 -0.83 -10.33
C LEU A 15 -6.17 0.44 -10.43
N SER A 16 -7.49 0.28 -10.49
CA SER A 16 -8.43 1.41 -10.48
C SER A 16 -9.80 0.98 -9.95
N THR A 17 -10.62 1.94 -9.58
CA THR A 17 -12.01 1.70 -9.16
C THR A 17 -12.98 1.57 -10.33
N PHE A 18 -12.51 1.82 -11.54
CA PHE A 18 -13.27 1.64 -12.79
C PHE A 18 -12.30 1.36 -13.95
N GLU A 19 -12.81 0.73 -14.99
CA GLU A 19 -12.05 0.53 -16.23
C GLU A 19 -11.89 1.83 -17.00
N HIS A 20 -10.66 2.10 -17.41
CA HIS A 20 -10.33 3.24 -18.25
C HIS A 20 -9.27 2.82 -19.28
N ARG A 21 -8.94 3.73 -20.20
CA ARG A 21 -8.10 3.43 -21.37
C ARG A 21 -6.76 2.74 -21.06
N SER A 22 -6.18 2.94 -19.89
CA SER A 22 -4.92 2.25 -19.52
C SER A 22 -5.09 0.74 -19.34
N PHE A 23 -6.33 0.25 -19.15
CA PHE A 23 -6.60 -1.19 -19.04
C PHE A 23 -6.40 -1.94 -20.37
N GLU A 24 -6.45 -1.24 -21.51
CA GLU A 24 -6.13 -1.83 -22.82
C GLU A 24 -4.70 -2.38 -22.91
N LEU A 25 -3.79 -1.87 -22.07
CA LEU A 25 -2.39 -2.30 -22.01
C LEU A 25 -2.09 -3.22 -20.82
N ALA A 26 -3.07 -3.47 -19.94
CA ALA A 26 -2.85 -4.21 -18.73
C ALA A 26 -2.69 -5.72 -18.97
N ASP A 27 -1.62 -6.31 -18.43
CA ASP A 27 -1.48 -7.75 -18.28
C ASP A 27 -2.21 -8.25 -17.03
N ILE A 28 -2.30 -7.39 -16.01
CA ILE A 28 -3.00 -7.64 -14.75
C ILE A 28 -3.96 -6.48 -14.49
N PRO A 29 -5.18 -6.55 -15.03
CA PRO A 29 -6.21 -5.55 -14.77
C PRO A 29 -6.88 -5.83 -13.42
N MET A 30 -6.92 -4.83 -12.55
CA MET A 30 -7.54 -4.95 -11.23
C MET A 30 -8.52 -3.80 -11.00
N VAL A 31 -9.81 -4.07 -11.21
CA VAL A 31 -10.88 -3.15 -10.80
C VAL A 31 -11.29 -3.51 -9.38
N PHE A 32 -11.12 -2.58 -8.46
CA PHE A 32 -11.36 -2.82 -7.04
C PHE A 32 -12.43 -1.86 -6.47
N LYS A 33 -13.09 -2.27 -5.42
CA LYS A 33 -14.06 -1.43 -4.70
C LYS A 33 -13.35 -0.24 -4.07
N PRO A 34 -13.91 0.98 -4.15
CA PRO A 34 -13.31 2.17 -3.55
C PRO A 34 -12.92 1.95 -2.08
N SER A 35 -11.80 2.54 -1.67
CA SER A 35 -11.23 2.47 -0.31
C SER A 35 -10.76 1.07 0.13
N THR A 36 -10.49 0.15 -0.79
CA THR A 36 -9.94 -1.18 -0.48
C THR A 36 -8.49 -1.38 -0.96
N ASP A 37 -7.89 -0.38 -1.57
CA ASP A 37 -6.51 -0.34 -2.03
C ASP A 37 -5.49 -0.61 -0.90
N LEU A 38 -5.70 -0.05 0.28
CA LEU A 38 -4.87 -0.32 1.45
C LEU A 38 -4.87 -1.81 1.84
N ALA A 39 -6.02 -2.48 1.74
CA ALA A 39 -6.11 -3.92 1.99
C ALA A 39 -5.36 -4.74 0.93
N ILE A 40 -5.41 -4.31 -0.34
CA ILE A 40 -4.65 -4.94 -1.43
C ILE A 40 -3.14 -4.83 -1.18
N LEU A 41 -2.66 -3.64 -0.80
CA LEU A 41 -1.23 -3.45 -0.51
C LEU A 41 -0.77 -4.23 0.73
N ASN A 42 -1.59 -4.32 1.77
CA ASN A 42 -1.33 -5.17 2.93
C ASN A 42 -1.25 -6.65 2.52
N PHE A 43 -2.14 -7.12 1.64
CA PHE A 43 -2.05 -8.47 1.08
C PHE A 43 -0.73 -8.69 0.32
N ILE A 44 -0.30 -7.75 -0.50
CA ILE A 44 0.97 -7.88 -1.23
C ILE A 44 2.14 -8.04 -0.24
N CYS A 45 2.19 -7.24 0.83
CA CYS A 45 3.18 -7.42 1.90
C CYS A 45 3.06 -8.79 2.58
N HIS A 46 1.84 -9.23 2.91
CA HIS A 46 1.59 -10.56 3.47
C HIS A 46 2.11 -11.68 2.57
N HIS A 47 1.80 -11.62 1.28
CA HIS A 47 2.26 -12.60 0.29
C HIS A 47 3.78 -12.66 0.18
N ILE A 48 4.45 -11.51 0.06
CA ILE A 48 5.92 -11.42 0.02
C ILE A 48 6.55 -12.09 1.26
N ILE A 49 5.98 -11.84 2.43
CA ILE A 49 6.49 -12.39 3.70
C ILE A 49 6.24 -13.89 3.79
N THR A 50 5.01 -14.35 3.51
CA THR A 50 4.64 -15.76 3.67
C THR A 50 5.27 -16.68 2.64
N THR A 51 5.62 -16.15 1.46
CA THR A 51 6.36 -16.87 0.42
C THR A 51 7.88 -16.80 0.58
N GLY A 52 8.38 -16.14 1.64
CA GLY A 52 9.81 -16.03 1.92
C GLY A 52 10.59 -15.17 0.92
N LYS A 53 9.91 -14.22 0.27
CA LYS A 53 10.48 -13.36 -0.79
C LYS A 53 10.97 -12.00 -0.29
N VAL A 54 11.04 -11.81 1.02
CA VAL A 54 11.62 -10.60 1.62
C VAL A 54 13.11 -10.55 1.31
N ASN A 55 13.60 -9.40 0.85
CA ASN A 55 15.03 -9.15 0.75
C ASN A 55 15.58 -8.83 2.16
N GLN A 56 15.92 -9.90 2.90
CA GLN A 56 16.28 -9.79 4.31
C GLN A 56 17.56 -8.96 4.51
N ASP A 57 18.52 -9.05 3.60
CA ASP A 57 19.76 -8.27 3.69
C ASP A 57 19.49 -6.78 3.55
N PHE A 58 18.62 -6.40 2.62
CA PHE A 58 18.21 -5.01 2.43
C PHE A 58 17.41 -4.52 3.64
N VAL A 59 16.44 -5.30 4.09
CA VAL A 59 15.60 -4.95 5.24
C VAL A 59 16.44 -4.74 6.49
N ASN A 60 17.37 -5.64 6.79
CA ASN A 60 18.23 -5.53 7.97
C ASN A 60 19.16 -4.31 7.95
N LYS A 61 19.58 -3.88 6.75
CA LYS A 61 20.53 -2.76 6.61
C LYS A 61 19.84 -1.40 6.50
N HIS A 62 18.65 -1.34 5.92
CA HIS A 62 18.08 -0.09 5.45
C HIS A 62 16.66 0.21 5.95
N VAL A 63 15.99 -0.75 6.61
CA VAL A 63 14.59 -0.58 7.02
C VAL A 63 14.44 -0.55 8.53
N ASN A 64 13.80 0.51 9.01
CA ASN A 64 13.35 0.60 10.39
C ASN A 64 11.82 0.52 10.42
N PHE A 65 11.30 -0.47 11.13
CA PHE A 65 9.86 -0.63 11.28
C PHE A 65 9.32 0.31 12.36
N LYS A 66 8.27 1.03 12.03
CA LYS A 66 7.56 1.93 12.94
C LYS A 66 6.07 1.79 12.75
N LYS A 67 5.34 1.79 13.86
CA LYS A 67 3.89 1.89 13.85
C LYS A 67 3.52 3.36 13.97
N GLY A 68 2.85 3.89 12.94
CA GLY A 68 2.22 5.20 12.99
C GLY A 68 0.94 5.19 13.82
N GLU A 69 0.41 6.37 14.10
CA GLU A 69 -0.89 6.50 14.74
C GLU A 69 -1.99 5.98 13.81
N THR A 70 -2.91 5.21 14.38
CA THR A 70 -4.01 4.58 13.63
C THR A 70 -5.35 5.29 13.83
N ASP A 71 -5.47 6.06 14.90
CA ASP A 71 -6.70 6.75 15.30
C ASP A 71 -6.57 8.27 15.09
N ILE A 72 -6.32 8.65 13.85
CA ILE A 72 -6.06 10.04 13.44
C ILE A 72 -7.34 10.85 13.17
N GLY A 73 -8.51 10.31 13.48
CA GLY A 73 -9.79 10.94 13.19
C GLY A 73 -10.24 10.81 11.73
N PHE A 74 -11.38 11.40 11.43
CA PHE A 74 -12.05 11.29 10.13
C PHE A 74 -12.16 12.63 9.40
N GLY A 75 -11.68 13.71 10.01
CA GLY A 75 -11.83 15.06 9.47
C GLY A 75 -13.26 15.60 9.53
N LEU A 76 -14.05 15.07 10.45
CA LEU A 76 -15.42 15.50 10.68
C LEU A 76 -15.45 16.72 11.63
N ARG A 77 -16.64 17.30 11.83
CA ARG A 77 -16.80 18.37 12.81
C ARG A 77 -16.37 17.88 14.20
N PRO A 78 -15.68 18.68 15.01
CA PRO A 78 -15.21 18.26 16.34
C PRO A 78 -16.29 17.72 17.26
N THR A 79 -17.54 18.15 17.07
CA THR A 79 -18.71 17.67 17.83
C THR A 79 -19.29 16.33 17.31
N HIS A 80 -18.78 15.80 16.19
CA HIS A 80 -19.28 14.55 15.63
C HIS A 80 -18.85 13.35 16.51
N PRO A 81 -19.77 12.40 16.85
CA PRO A 81 -19.44 11.31 17.75
C PRO A 81 -18.25 10.43 17.33
N LEU A 82 -18.03 10.23 16.04
CA LEU A 82 -16.88 9.48 15.53
C LEU A 82 -15.58 10.25 15.71
N GLU A 83 -15.59 11.57 15.49
CA GLU A 83 -14.41 12.41 15.68
C GLU A 83 -14.02 12.52 17.14
N GLN A 84 -15.00 12.60 18.05
CA GLN A 84 -14.75 12.65 19.50
C GLN A 84 -14.12 11.37 20.05
N LYS A 85 -14.28 10.24 19.38
CA LYS A 85 -13.64 8.97 19.75
C LYS A 85 -12.22 8.83 19.24
N ALA A 86 -11.82 9.64 18.29
CA ALA A 86 -10.46 9.62 17.76
C ALA A 86 -9.49 10.15 18.84
N THR A 87 -8.42 9.40 19.09
CA THR A 87 -7.45 9.69 20.15
C THR A 87 -6.25 10.46 19.64
N SER A 88 -5.98 10.37 18.34
CA SER A 88 -4.90 11.10 17.70
C SER A 88 -5.44 12.03 16.65
N ASN A 89 -4.81 13.16 16.45
CA ASN A 89 -5.33 14.10 15.51
C ASN A 89 -4.32 15.11 15.02
N GLY A 90 -4.32 15.24 13.74
CA GLY A 90 -3.90 16.44 13.09
C GLY A 90 -4.98 17.54 13.12
N TYR A 91 -6.09 17.32 13.80
CA TYR A 91 -7.18 18.29 13.87
C TYR A 91 -7.25 18.94 15.24
N PRO A 92 -7.42 20.27 15.30
CA PRO A 92 -7.65 20.96 16.56
C PRO A 92 -8.93 20.39 17.20
N GLY A 93 -8.87 20.12 18.49
CA GLY A 93 -10.08 19.85 19.28
C GLY A 93 -11.02 21.06 19.29
N ALA A 94 -12.16 20.92 19.93
CA ALA A 94 -13.11 22.03 20.11
C ALA A 94 -12.50 23.26 20.79
N ASP A 95 -11.38 23.08 21.49
CA ASP A 95 -10.57 24.13 22.14
C ASP A 95 -9.49 24.73 21.20
N GLY A 96 -9.45 24.35 19.92
CA GLY A 96 -8.47 24.80 18.94
C GLY A 96 -7.07 24.23 19.14
N LYS A 97 -6.85 23.37 20.12
CA LYS A 97 -5.55 22.77 20.36
C LYS A 97 -5.43 21.42 19.68
N PRO A 98 -4.26 21.07 19.09
CA PRO A 98 -4.02 19.74 18.57
C PRO A 98 -4.24 18.73 19.69
N LYS A 99 -5.03 17.71 19.45
CA LYS A 99 -5.17 16.57 20.37
C LYS A 99 -4.22 15.47 19.89
N GLY A 100 -3.32 15.07 20.75
CA GLY A 100 -2.36 14.01 20.49
C GLY A 100 -1.07 14.50 19.83
N ASP A 101 -0.13 13.61 19.80
CA ASP A 101 1.24 13.84 19.32
C ASP A 101 1.31 13.43 17.85
N THR A 102 0.84 14.30 17.00
CA THR A 102 0.82 14.09 15.56
C THR A 102 2.24 13.88 15.04
N GLY A 103 2.52 12.67 14.60
CA GLY A 103 3.77 12.32 13.95
C GLY A 103 4.73 11.47 14.76
N LYS A 104 4.44 11.09 16.00
CA LYS A 104 5.23 10.09 16.72
C LYS A 104 4.87 8.67 16.25
N ALA A 105 5.72 8.13 15.40
CA ALA A 105 5.70 6.71 15.13
C ALA A 105 6.46 5.97 16.25
N THR A 106 5.85 4.94 16.82
CA THR A 106 6.50 4.06 17.80
C THR A 106 7.33 2.98 17.11
N PRO A 107 8.50 2.60 17.66
CA PRO A 107 9.27 1.47 17.13
C PRO A 107 8.41 0.21 17.04
N MET A 108 8.61 -0.57 16.01
CA MET A 108 7.93 -1.83 15.73
C MET A 108 8.98 -2.85 15.27
N THR A 109 8.80 -4.10 15.60
CA THR A 109 9.63 -5.18 15.10
C THR A 109 9.11 -5.72 13.76
N PHE A 110 9.97 -6.40 13.01
CA PHE A 110 9.54 -7.10 11.80
C PHE A 110 8.49 -8.18 12.11
N GLU A 111 8.60 -8.89 13.23
CA GLU A 111 7.63 -9.91 13.65
C GLU A 111 6.25 -9.30 13.98
N GLU A 112 6.21 -8.12 14.58
CA GLU A 112 4.96 -7.39 14.78
C GLU A 112 4.33 -6.94 13.46
N PHE A 113 5.15 -6.51 12.49
CA PHE A 113 4.66 -6.18 11.16
C PHE A 113 4.09 -7.42 10.44
N LYS A 114 4.79 -8.56 10.50
CA LYS A 114 4.28 -9.85 9.99
C LYS A 114 2.92 -10.20 10.58
N LYS A 115 2.80 -10.04 11.90
CA LYS A 115 1.55 -10.30 12.63
C LYS A 115 0.41 -9.38 12.18
N PHE A 116 0.73 -8.13 11.93
CA PHE A 116 -0.23 -7.15 11.43
C PHE A 116 -0.75 -7.52 10.04
N VAL A 117 0.13 -7.81 9.08
CA VAL A 117 -0.28 -8.12 7.71
C VAL A 117 -0.90 -9.52 7.57
N ALA A 118 -0.73 -10.41 8.55
CA ALA A 118 -1.36 -11.72 8.58
C ALA A 118 -2.91 -11.66 8.57
N ASP A 119 -3.48 -10.53 8.97
CA ASP A 119 -4.92 -10.27 8.90
C ASP A 119 -5.45 -10.05 7.46
N TYR A 120 -4.57 -10.06 6.47
CA TYR A 120 -4.90 -9.79 5.07
C TYR A 120 -4.60 -10.97 4.13
N PRO A 121 -5.15 -12.18 4.40
CA PRO A 121 -5.01 -13.30 3.46
C PRO A 121 -5.79 -13.05 2.16
N VAL A 122 -5.41 -13.75 1.09
CA VAL A 122 -5.95 -13.50 -0.26
C VAL A 122 -7.48 -13.62 -0.33
N GLU A 123 -8.06 -14.59 0.35
CA GLU A 123 -9.52 -14.83 0.35
C GLU A 123 -10.29 -13.65 0.96
N LYS A 124 -9.78 -13.14 2.06
CA LYS A 124 -10.37 -11.97 2.74
C LYS A 124 -10.27 -10.72 1.86
N VAL A 125 -9.11 -10.49 1.26
CA VAL A 125 -8.88 -9.30 0.44
C VAL A 125 -9.62 -9.39 -0.89
N ALA A 126 -9.70 -10.55 -1.52
CA ALA A 126 -10.51 -10.77 -2.71
C ALA A 126 -12.00 -10.47 -2.46
N LYS A 127 -12.54 -10.97 -1.34
CA LYS A 127 -13.93 -10.69 -0.93
C LYS A 127 -14.16 -9.19 -0.65
N LEU A 128 -13.22 -8.56 0.03
CA LEU A 128 -13.29 -7.15 0.39
C LEU A 128 -13.21 -6.24 -0.83
N SER A 129 -12.19 -6.43 -1.66
CA SER A 129 -11.88 -5.59 -2.81
C SER A 129 -12.73 -5.89 -4.05
N GLY A 130 -13.23 -7.10 -4.17
CA GLY A 130 -13.88 -7.59 -5.38
C GLY A 130 -12.90 -8.03 -6.48
N VAL A 131 -11.61 -7.93 -6.25
CA VAL A 131 -10.58 -8.40 -7.20
C VAL A 131 -10.44 -9.91 -7.10
N PRO A 132 -10.39 -10.63 -8.23
CA PRO A 132 -10.14 -12.07 -8.22
C PRO A 132 -8.81 -12.43 -7.52
N ALA A 133 -8.82 -13.48 -6.71
CA ALA A 133 -7.63 -13.93 -5.97
C ALA A 133 -6.41 -14.19 -6.89
N LYS A 134 -6.64 -14.73 -8.09
CA LYS A 134 -5.59 -14.97 -9.09
C LYS A 134 -4.86 -13.68 -9.49
N ASP A 135 -5.58 -12.59 -9.63
CA ASP A 135 -5.01 -11.30 -10.09
C ASP A 135 -4.28 -10.61 -8.93
N LEU A 136 -4.78 -10.73 -7.70
CA LEU A 136 -4.07 -10.31 -6.48
C LEU A 136 -2.74 -11.04 -6.35
N ILE A 137 -2.72 -12.37 -6.50
CA ILE A 137 -1.51 -13.20 -6.43
C ILE A 137 -0.55 -12.82 -7.56
N ALA A 138 -1.05 -12.71 -8.80
CA ALA A 138 -0.22 -12.34 -9.94
C ALA A 138 0.47 -10.97 -9.74
N MET A 139 -0.24 -10.00 -9.18
CA MET A 139 0.33 -8.69 -8.85
C MET A 139 1.40 -8.81 -7.75
N ALA A 140 1.13 -9.57 -6.69
CA ALA A 140 2.09 -9.77 -5.61
C ALA A 140 3.37 -10.47 -6.08
N GLU A 141 3.26 -11.44 -7.00
CA GLU A 141 4.40 -12.14 -7.59
C GLU A 141 5.31 -11.22 -8.42
N LEU A 142 4.76 -10.21 -9.11
CA LEU A 142 5.61 -9.22 -9.80
C LEU A 142 6.52 -8.46 -8.84
N TYR A 143 6.02 -8.13 -7.65
CA TYR A 143 6.86 -7.52 -6.61
C TYR A 143 7.82 -8.53 -5.97
N ALA A 144 7.33 -9.76 -5.74
CA ALA A 144 8.07 -10.79 -5.02
C ALA A 144 9.24 -11.40 -5.82
N ASP A 145 9.15 -11.48 -7.16
CA ASP A 145 10.19 -12.07 -8.00
C ASP A 145 11.47 -11.20 -8.01
N PRO A 146 12.60 -11.68 -7.47
CA PRO A 146 13.84 -10.91 -7.42
C PRO A 146 14.43 -10.60 -8.82
N LYS A 147 14.03 -11.33 -9.85
CA LYS A 147 14.50 -11.13 -11.24
C LYS A 147 13.71 -10.05 -11.97
N VAL A 148 12.55 -9.68 -11.46
CA VAL A 148 11.69 -8.66 -12.05
C VAL A 148 12.02 -7.31 -11.45
N LYS A 149 12.31 -6.32 -12.29
CA LYS A 149 12.38 -4.92 -11.89
C LYS A 149 10.97 -4.33 -11.88
N CYS A 150 10.65 -3.57 -10.85
CA CYS A 150 9.30 -3.07 -10.61
C CYS A 150 9.30 -1.56 -10.37
N VAL A 151 8.49 -0.86 -11.15
CA VAL A 151 8.22 0.57 -10.96
C VAL A 151 6.73 0.74 -10.69
N SER A 152 6.40 1.43 -9.61
CA SER A 152 5.03 1.78 -9.28
C SER A 152 4.79 3.26 -9.52
N PHE A 153 3.72 3.58 -10.24
CA PHE A 153 3.27 4.95 -10.45
C PHE A 153 1.89 5.15 -9.86
N TRP A 154 1.71 6.20 -9.12
CA TRP A 154 0.39 6.59 -8.61
C TRP A 154 0.31 8.11 -8.44
N THR A 155 -0.88 8.60 -8.26
CA THR A 155 -1.18 9.99 -7.96
C THR A 155 -2.43 10.08 -7.07
N MET A 156 -3.26 11.05 -7.27
CA MET A 156 -4.41 11.40 -6.43
C MET A 156 -5.38 10.24 -6.14
N GLY A 157 -5.46 9.24 -7.01
CA GLY A 157 -6.28 8.05 -6.79
C GLY A 157 -5.94 7.29 -5.51
N PHE A 158 -4.67 7.32 -5.09
CA PHE A 158 -4.23 6.71 -3.83
C PHE A 158 -4.11 7.71 -2.67
N ASN A 159 -3.62 8.92 -2.93
CA ASN A 159 -3.23 9.82 -1.84
C ASN A 159 -4.30 10.86 -1.47
N GLN A 160 -5.36 11.04 -2.26
CA GLN A 160 -6.40 12.06 -2.02
C GLN A 160 -7.76 11.47 -1.59
N HIS A 161 -7.75 10.46 -0.76
CA HIS A 161 -8.97 9.91 -0.15
C HIS A 161 -8.73 9.59 1.34
N THR A 162 -9.77 9.12 2.01
CA THR A 162 -9.66 8.69 3.41
C THR A 162 -8.57 7.62 3.55
N ARG A 163 -7.63 7.84 4.46
CA ARG A 163 -6.46 6.98 4.68
C ARG A 163 -5.41 7.02 3.54
N GLY A 164 -5.48 8.00 2.65
CA GLY A 164 -4.56 8.16 1.52
C GLY A 164 -3.09 8.22 1.92
N THR A 165 -2.74 8.85 3.05
CA THR A 165 -1.39 8.85 3.59
C THR A 165 -0.87 7.44 3.89
N TRP A 166 -1.72 6.57 4.42
CA TRP A 166 -1.34 5.18 4.71
C TRP A 166 -1.20 4.34 3.44
N VAL A 167 -2.10 4.53 2.48
CA VAL A 167 -1.99 3.88 1.17
C VAL A 167 -0.69 4.27 0.49
N ASN A 168 -0.40 5.58 0.48
CA ASN A 168 0.86 6.10 -0.06
C ASN A 168 2.08 5.44 0.61
N ASN A 169 2.10 5.38 1.94
CA ASN A 169 3.20 4.75 2.67
C ASN A 169 3.30 3.23 2.39
N MET A 170 2.18 2.54 2.21
CA MET A 170 2.19 1.10 1.96
C MET A 170 2.79 0.74 0.61
N ILE A 171 2.69 1.58 -0.41
CA ILE A 171 3.39 1.34 -1.69
C ILE A 171 4.91 1.36 -1.46
N TYR A 172 5.42 2.32 -0.70
CA TYR A 172 6.84 2.34 -0.31
C TYR A 172 7.22 1.09 0.49
N ASN A 173 6.38 0.67 1.44
CA ASN A 173 6.64 -0.53 2.25
C ASN A 173 6.76 -1.79 1.40
N VAL A 174 5.92 -1.96 0.37
CA VAL A 174 6.05 -3.08 -0.58
C VAL A 174 7.42 -3.08 -1.25
N HIS A 175 7.86 -1.93 -1.78
CA HIS A 175 9.18 -1.79 -2.41
C HIS A 175 10.33 -2.03 -1.44
N LEU A 176 10.22 -1.53 -0.21
CA LEU A 176 11.24 -1.69 0.84
C LEU A 176 11.40 -3.15 1.27
N LEU A 177 10.30 -3.92 1.37
CA LEU A 177 10.37 -5.34 1.73
C LEU A 177 11.20 -6.17 0.74
N VAL A 178 11.15 -5.82 -0.54
CA VAL A 178 11.85 -6.54 -1.61
C VAL A 178 13.13 -5.85 -2.07
N GLY A 179 13.47 -4.70 -1.47
CA GLY A 179 14.67 -3.92 -1.84
C GLY A 179 14.60 -3.30 -3.23
N LYS A 180 13.39 -3.13 -3.81
CA LYS A 180 13.19 -2.57 -5.16
C LYS A 180 13.03 -1.06 -5.12
N ILE A 181 14.07 -0.37 -4.70
CA ILE A 181 14.08 1.08 -4.55
C ILE A 181 15.47 1.64 -4.91
N SER A 182 15.49 2.86 -5.44
CA SER A 182 16.73 3.61 -5.74
C SER A 182 17.69 2.92 -6.73
N GLU A 183 17.15 2.05 -7.57
CA GLU A 183 17.90 1.40 -8.66
C GLU A 183 17.22 1.64 -10.01
N PRO A 184 17.97 1.70 -11.11
CA PRO A 184 17.37 1.80 -12.44
C PRO A 184 16.35 0.68 -12.71
N GLY A 185 15.10 1.05 -12.93
CA GLY A 185 13.98 0.14 -13.13
C GLY A 185 13.28 -0.37 -11.86
N ASN A 186 13.71 0.07 -10.68
CA ASN A 186 13.11 -0.24 -9.40
C ASN A 186 12.85 1.05 -8.63
N SER A 187 11.61 1.49 -8.54
CA SER A 187 11.25 2.59 -7.64
C SER A 187 9.73 2.80 -7.53
N PRO A 188 9.24 3.26 -6.38
CA PRO A 188 7.93 3.86 -6.24
C PRO A 188 7.99 5.35 -6.62
N PHE A 189 7.01 5.81 -7.41
CA PHE A 189 6.89 7.22 -7.83
C PHE A 189 5.48 7.75 -7.60
N SER A 190 5.36 8.72 -6.71
CA SER A 190 4.19 9.59 -6.62
C SER A 190 4.30 10.69 -7.68
N LEU A 191 3.33 10.78 -8.57
CA LEU A 191 3.28 11.73 -9.67
C LEU A 191 2.49 12.99 -9.31
#